data_080e93c34f2af3cba9f62fb5e1feca32
#
_entry.id   080e93c34f2af3cba9f62fb5e1feca32
#
_cell.length_a   1.000
_cell.length_b   1.000
_cell.length_c   1.000
_cell.angle_alpha   90.00
_cell.angle_beta   90.00
_cell.angle_gamma   90.00
#
_symmetry.space_group_name_H-M   'P 1'
#
loop_
_entity.id
_entity.type
_entity.pdbx_description
1 polymer ?
#
loop_
_entity_poly.entity_id
_entity_poly.type
_entity_poly.pdbx_seq_one_letter_code
_entity_poly.pdbx_strand_id
1 'polypeptide(L)'
;MDSAVHDEQMMRLAIAEARAAEAAGEVPVGAIVVAPDGVNIIGRGQNRVLRDSDPTAHAEIVALREAGRTLSNYRLVTPEGGCTLYVTLEPCAMCASAILHARIARLVYAANDPKAGACGSVLTVMNHPQLNHSVEVTPGLLAEECSRMLSNFFLERRGKKRLDPHPMDAEEAILGGPDGDKEKVVSES
;
A
#
# COMPACT_ATOMS: atom_id res chain seq x y z
N MET A 1 -26.80 10.12 6.88
CA MET A 1 -25.56 10.02 7.70
C MET A 1 -24.59 10.99 7.04
N ASP A 2 -23.86 11.79 7.82
CA ASP A 2 -22.86 12.70 7.25
C ASP A 2 -21.80 11.86 6.52
N SER A 3 -21.48 12.23 5.28
CA SER A 3 -20.51 11.50 4.44
C SER A 3 -19.13 11.36 5.13
N ALA A 4 -18.71 12.39 5.85
CA ALA A 4 -17.43 12.38 6.56
C ALA A 4 -17.40 11.38 7.73
N VAL A 5 -18.49 11.26 8.48
CA VAL A 5 -18.62 10.29 9.58
C VAL A 5 -18.63 8.87 9.03
N HIS A 6 -19.28 8.66 7.89
CA HIS A 6 -19.32 7.37 7.23
C HIS A 6 -17.92 6.97 6.72
N ASP A 7 -17.21 7.86 6.03
CA ASP A 7 -15.85 7.60 5.54
C ASP A 7 -14.90 7.27 6.70
N GLU A 8 -15.02 7.96 7.83
CA GLU A 8 -14.21 7.66 9.00
C GLU A 8 -14.48 6.25 9.54
N GLN A 9 -15.75 5.82 9.62
CA GLN A 9 -16.10 4.47 10.05
C GLN A 9 -15.49 3.40 9.13
N MET A 10 -15.56 3.60 7.81
CA MET A 10 -14.97 2.68 6.83
C MET A 10 -13.43 2.66 6.93
N MET A 11 -12.80 3.81 7.09
CA MET A 11 -11.34 3.88 7.27
C MET A 11 -10.89 3.16 8.56
N ARG A 12 -11.66 3.25 9.65
CA ARG A 12 -11.36 2.49 10.88
C ARG A 12 -11.39 0.99 10.69
N LEU A 13 -12.24 0.48 9.79
CA LEU A 13 -12.25 -0.94 9.41
C LEU A 13 -11.01 -1.31 8.57
N ALA A 14 -10.55 -0.43 7.69
CA ALA A 14 -9.28 -0.62 7.00
C ALA A 14 -8.08 -0.58 7.97
N ILE A 15 -8.11 0.28 8.99
CA ILE A 15 -7.11 0.31 10.06
C ILE A 15 -7.11 -1.00 10.87
N ALA A 16 -8.26 -1.62 11.10
CA ALA A 16 -8.33 -2.93 11.76
C ALA A 16 -7.61 -4.01 10.92
N GLU A 17 -7.76 -4.00 9.59
CA GLU A 17 -6.99 -4.90 8.71
C GLU A 17 -5.47 -4.59 8.76
N ALA A 18 -5.08 -3.32 8.85
CA ALA A 18 -3.67 -2.93 9.00
C ALA A 18 -3.07 -3.46 10.31
N ARG A 19 -3.81 -3.38 11.41
CA ARG A 19 -3.38 -3.95 12.71
C ARG A 19 -3.28 -5.47 12.67
N ALA A 20 -4.15 -6.14 11.92
CA ALA A 20 -4.05 -7.58 11.71
C ALA A 20 -2.81 -7.96 10.88
N ALA A 21 -2.43 -7.14 9.88
CA ALA A 21 -1.17 -7.28 9.18
C ALA A 21 0.03 -7.15 10.13
N GLU A 22 0.05 -6.11 10.98
CA GLU A 22 1.10 -5.87 11.97
C GLU A 22 1.27 -7.05 12.92
N ALA A 23 0.15 -7.56 13.45
CA ALA A 23 0.15 -8.74 14.36
C ALA A 23 0.70 -9.99 13.67
N ALA A 24 0.59 -10.10 12.35
CA ALA A 24 1.17 -11.17 11.53
C ALA A 24 2.63 -10.90 11.10
N GLY A 25 3.26 -9.80 11.56
CA GLY A 25 4.62 -9.41 11.19
C GLY A 25 4.76 -8.75 9.81
N GLU A 26 3.67 -8.40 9.17
CA GLU A 26 3.61 -7.68 7.90
C GLU A 26 3.65 -6.17 8.10
N VAL A 27 3.99 -5.43 7.07
CA VAL A 27 3.86 -3.96 7.06
C VAL A 27 2.38 -3.62 7.32
N PRO A 28 2.05 -2.74 8.29
CA PRO A 28 0.69 -2.46 8.72
C PRO A 28 -0.07 -1.60 7.69
N VAL A 29 -0.47 -2.25 6.61
CA VAL A 29 -1.36 -1.68 5.60
C VAL A 29 -2.60 -2.55 5.49
N GLY A 30 -3.76 -1.90 5.51
CA GLY A 30 -5.06 -2.53 5.41
C GLY A 30 -5.96 -1.80 4.43
N ALA A 31 -6.83 -2.56 3.78
CA ALA A 31 -7.78 -2.04 2.80
C ALA A 31 -9.13 -2.74 2.88
N ILE A 32 -10.20 -2.03 2.55
CA ILE A 32 -11.54 -2.59 2.35
C ILE A 32 -12.16 -2.06 1.07
N VAL A 33 -12.94 -2.88 0.40
CA VAL A 33 -13.80 -2.48 -0.73
C VAL A 33 -15.24 -2.47 -0.26
N VAL A 34 -15.91 -1.34 -0.44
CA VAL A 34 -17.30 -1.11 -0.07
C VAL A 34 -18.15 -1.01 -1.34
N ALA A 35 -19.28 -1.69 -1.35
CA ALA A 35 -20.24 -1.67 -2.45
C ALA A 35 -20.85 -0.27 -2.63
N PRO A 36 -21.52 0.02 -3.77
CA PRO A 36 -22.11 1.34 -4.05
C PRO A 36 -23.19 1.77 -3.05
N ASP A 37 -23.78 0.84 -2.32
CA ASP A 37 -24.74 1.13 -1.24
C ASP A 37 -24.10 1.84 -0.03
N GLY A 38 -22.77 1.89 0.01
CA GLY A 38 -22.01 2.50 1.08
C GLY A 38 -21.96 1.67 2.38
N VAL A 39 -22.57 0.49 2.45
CA VAL A 39 -22.71 -0.30 3.69
C VAL A 39 -22.04 -1.65 3.60
N ASN A 40 -22.22 -2.34 2.49
CA ASN A 40 -21.73 -3.71 2.34
C ASN A 40 -20.24 -3.72 2.00
N ILE A 41 -19.43 -4.32 2.89
CA ILE A 41 -18.02 -4.57 2.62
C ILE A 41 -17.93 -5.88 1.84
N ILE A 42 -17.46 -5.80 0.60
CA ILE A 42 -17.37 -6.92 -0.33
C ILE A 42 -15.97 -7.48 -0.49
N GLY A 43 -14.97 -6.79 0.04
CA GLY A 43 -13.57 -7.25 0.07
C GLY A 43 -12.78 -6.61 1.19
N ARG A 44 -11.93 -7.43 1.84
CA ARG A 44 -11.00 -7.02 2.88
C ARG A 44 -9.59 -7.44 2.50
N GLY A 45 -8.61 -6.65 2.84
CA GLY A 45 -7.22 -6.92 2.53
C GLY A 45 -6.29 -6.38 3.58
N GLN A 46 -5.29 -7.17 3.91
CA GLN A 46 -4.14 -6.78 4.71
C GLN A 46 -2.88 -7.13 3.92
N ASN A 47 -1.79 -6.42 4.16
CA ASN A 47 -0.52 -6.76 3.54
C ASN A 47 -0.12 -8.19 3.89
N ARG A 48 0.33 -8.98 2.90
CA ARG A 48 0.62 -10.41 3.01
C ARG A 48 1.88 -10.83 2.25
N VAL A 49 2.73 -9.87 1.91
CA VAL A 49 3.91 -10.08 1.05
C VAL A 49 4.83 -11.15 1.60
N LEU A 50 5.15 -11.10 2.90
CA LEU A 50 6.03 -12.08 3.54
C LEU A 50 5.33 -13.42 3.73
N ARG A 51 4.11 -13.40 4.25
CA ARG A 51 3.32 -14.59 4.57
C ARG A 51 2.99 -15.43 3.35
N ASP A 52 2.65 -14.80 2.24
CA ASP A 52 2.27 -15.47 1.00
C ASP A 52 3.46 -15.65 0.04
N SER A 53 4.64 -15.10 0.37
CA SER A 53 5.82 -15.04 -0.53
C SER A 53 5.43 -14.45 -1.91
N ASP A 54 4.54 -13.47 -1.91
CA ASP A 54 4.00 -12.83 -3.12
C ASP A 54 4.27 -11.32 -3.08
N PRO A 55 5.16 -10.79 -3.95
CA PRO A 55 5.49 -9.37 -3.99
C PRO A 55 4.30 -8.49 -4.37
N THR A 56 3.22 -9.07 -4.89
CA THR A 56 2.01 -8.35 -5.27
C THR A 56 0.92 -8.37 -4.19
N ALA A 57 1.10 -9.11 -3.10
CA ALA A 57 0.10 -9.27 -2.05
C ALA A 57 -0.02 -8.04 -1.12
N HIS A 58 -0.10 -6.85 -1.71
CA HIS A 58 -0.45 -5.61 -1.00
C HIS A 58 -1.91 -5.65 -0.56
N ALA A 59 -2.24 -4.90 0.49
CA ALA A 59 -3.59 -4.87 1.06
C ALA A 59 -4.67 -4.57 0.02
N GLU A 60 -4.42 -3.61 -0.87
CA GLU A 60 -5.33 -3.23 -1.95
C GLU A 60 -5.57 -4.40 -2.91
N ILE A 61 -4.49 -5.10 -3.32
CA ILE A 61 -4.60 -6.24 -4.25
C ILE A 61 -5.40 -7.37 -3.62
N VAL A 62 -5.16 -7.65 -2.32
CA VAL A 62 -5.90 -8.67 -1.57
C VAL A 62 -7.38 -8.31 -1.49
N ALA A 63 -7.71 -7.06 -1.14
CA ALA A 63 -9.10 -6.58 -1.06
C ALA A 63 -9.81 -6.61 -2.42
N LEU A 64 -9.15 -6.14 -3.49
CA LEU A 64 -9.71 -6.16 -4.84
C LEU A 64 -9.99 -7.59 -5.34
N ARG A 65 -9.09 -8.54 -5.06
CA ARG A 65 -9.28 -9.97 -5.40
C ARG A 65 -10.47 -10.56 -4.66
N GLU A 66 -10.64 -10.27 -3.39
CA GLU A 66 -11.79 -10.73 -2.62
C GLU A 66 -13.08 -10.12 -3.15
N ALA A 67 -13.14 -8.81 -3.35
CA ALA A 67 -14.28 -8.12 -3.92
C ALA A 67 -14.68 -8.66 -5.30
N GLY A 68 -13.70 -8.94 -6.16
CA GLY A 68 -13.94 -9.55 -7.47
C GLY A 68 -14.59 -10.94 -7.38
N ARG A 69 -14.15 -11.76 -6.40
CA ARG A 69 -14.79 -13.08 -6.14
C ARG A 69 -16.20 -12.91 -5.62
N THR A 70 -16.42 -11.99 -4.66
CA THR A 70 -17.74 -11.71 -4.08
C THR A 70 -18.74 -11.28 -5.15
N LEU A 71 -18.35 -10.40 -6.07
CA LEU A 71 -19.20 -9.94 -7.17
C LEU A 71 -19.22 -10.90 -8.36
N SER A 72 -18.36 -11.93 -8.39
CA SER A 72 -18.11 -12.75 -9.58
C SER A 72 -17.81 -11.90 -10.82
N ASN A 73 -17.12 -10.77 -10.64
CA ASN A 73 -16.82 -9.80 -11.68
C ASN A 73 -15.48 -9.13 -11.38
N TYR A 74 -14.57 -9.08 -12.38
CA TYR A 74 -13.28 -8.39 -12.23
C TYR A 74 -13.44 -6.86 -12.24
N ARG A 75 -14.52 -6.34 -12.81
CA ARG A 75 -14.91 -4.94 -12.69
C ARG A 75 -15.80 -4.78 -11.47
N LEU A 76 -15.36 -3.97 -10.53
CA LEU A 76 -16.11 -3.73 -9.28
C LEU A 76 -17.14 -2.63 -9.50
N VAL A 77 -18.05 -2.92 -10.42
CA VAL A 77 -19.16 -2.08 -10.82
C VAL A 77 -20.42 -2.93 -10.77
N THR A 78 -21.46 -2.41 -10.15
CA THR A 78 -22.79 -3.02 -10.07
C THR A 78 -23.81 -2.14 -10.81
N PRO A 79 -25.05 -2.57 -11.01
CA PRO A 79 -26.09 -1.72 -11.58
C PRO A 79 -26.32 -0.40 -10.82
N GLU A 80 -26.04 -0.40 -9.52
CA GLU A 80 -26.18 0.76 -8.62
C GLU A 80 -24.98 1.73 -8.71
N GLY A 81 -23.86 1.31 -9.28
CA GLY A 81 -22.66 2.13 -9.46
C GLY A 81 -21.35 1.41 -9.22
N GLY A 82 -20.27 2.17 -9.09
CA GLY A 82 -18.93 1.66 -8.78
C GLY A 82 -18.64 1.63 -7.27
N CYS A 83 -17.75 0.71 -6.89
CA CYS A 83 -17.35 0.53 -5.50
C CYS A 83 -16.35 1.59 -5.02
N THR A 84 -16.24 1.75 -3.70
CA THR A 84 -15.25 2.59 -3.03
C THR A 84 -14.18 1.72 -2.38
N LEU A 85 -12.90 2.07 -2.58
CA LEU A 85 -11.77 1.47 -1.88
C LEU A 85 -11.29 2.43 -0.78
N TYR A 86 -11.19 1.91 0.44
CA TYR A 86 -10.52 2.59 1.56
C TYR A 86 -9.21 1.86 1.86
N VAL A 87 -8.12 2.60 2.03
CA VAL A 87 -6.79 2.05 2.31
C VAL A 87 -6.00 2.97 3.24
N THR A 88 -5.22 2.38 4.13
CA THR A 88 -4.50 3.13 5.17
C THR A 88 -3.23 3.85 4.68
N LEU A 89 -2.77 3.53 3.47
CA LEU A 89 -1.59 4.13 2.83
C LEU A 89 -1.89 4.46 1.37
N GLU A 90 -1.30 5.54 0.87
CA GLU A 90 -1.37 5.90 -0.54
C GLU A 90 -0.93 4.73 -1.44
N PRO A 91 -1.74 4.30 -2.42
CA PRO A 91 -1.41 3.21 -3.31
C PRO A 91 -0.14 3.45 -4.12
N CYS A 92 0.72 2.44 -4.21
CA CYS A 92 1.86 2.43 -5.12
C CYS A 92 1.42 2.26 -6.59
N ALA A 93 2.35 2.38 -7.55
CA ALA A 93 2.04 2.30 -8.99
C ALA A 93 1.33 0.99 -9.39
N MET A 94 1.73 -0.15 -8.82
CA MET A 94 1.08 -1.44 -9.05
C MET A 94 -0.37 -1.42 -8.58
N CYS A 95 -0.62 -0.99 -7.35
CA CYS A 95 -1.96 -0.93 -6.77
C CYS A 95 -2.85 0.11 -7.47
N ALA A 96 -2.30 1.29 -7.79
CA ALA A 96 -3.00 2.32 -8.55
C ALA A 96 -3.48 1.80 -9.91
N SER A 97 -2.62 1.08 -10.64
CA SER A 97 -3.00 0.44 -11.90
C SER A 97 -4.08 -0.63 -11.71
N ALA A 98 -3.98 -1.46 -10.66
CA ALA A 98 -4.99 -2.47 -10.35
C ALA A 98 -6.35 -1.84 -10.02
N ILE A 99 -6.38 -0.74 -9.28
CA ILE A 99 -7.60 0.03 -8.94
C ILE A 99 -8.29 0.53 -10.23
N LEU A 100 -7.52 1.05 -11.19
CA LEU A 100 -8.03 1.48 -12.50
C LEU A 100 -8.61 0.31 -13.30
N HIS A 101 -7.90 -0.83 -13.34
CA HIS A 101 -8.38 -2.03 -14.02
C HIS A 101 -9.65 -2.60 -13.38
N ALA A 102 -9.75 -2.57 -12.05
CA ALA A 102 -10.93 -2.98 -11.31
C ALA A 102 -12.12 -2.02 -11.45
N ARG A 103 -11.94 -0.85 -12.07
CA ARG A 103 -12.99 0.16 -12.24
C ARG A 103 -13.56 0.69 -10.93
N ILE A 104 -12.74 0.82 -9.91
CA ILE A 104 -13.11 1.50 -8.66
C ILE A 104 -13.56 2.93 -8.98
N ALA A 105 -14.70 3.33 -8.43
CA ALA A 105 -15.23 4.69 -8.64
C ALA A 105 -14.58 5.71 -7.72
N ARG A 106 -14.32 5.33 -6.47
CA ARG A 106 -13.76 6.23 -5.45
C ARG A 106 -12.66 5.53 -4.65
N LEU A 107 -11.56 6.25 -4.43
CA LEU A 107 -10.44 5.87 -3.57
C LEU A 107 -10.35 6.85 -2.40
N VAL A 108 -10.38 6.33 -1.18
CA VAL A 108 -10.11 7.10 0.04
C VAL A 108 -8.84 6.52 0.67
N TYR A 109 -7.79 7.31 0.82
CA TYR A 109 -6.58 6.84 1.48
C TYR A 109 -6.17 7.74 2.65
N ALA A 110 -5.49 7.14 3.65
CA ALA A 110 -5.07 7.84 4.84
C ALA A 110 -3.72 8.55 4.68
N ALA A 111 -2.62 7.85 4.90
CA ALA A 111 -1.28 8.42 4.87
C ALA A 111 -0.74 8.54 3.44
N ASN A 112 -0.01 9.61 3.14
CA ASN A 112 0.78 9.71 1.93
C ASN A 112 1.99 8.77 1.99
N ASP A 113 2.41 8.25 0.82
CA ASP A 113 3.67 7.50 0.69
C ASP A 113 4.71 8.32 -0.09
N PRO A 114 5.66 8.99 0.60
CA PRO A 114 6.67 9.81 -0.05
C PRO A 114 7.72 9.00 -0.81
N LYS A 115 7.69 7.66 -0.77
CA LYS A 115 8.66 6.78 -1.41
C LYS A 115 8.15 6.10 -2.68
N ALA A 116 6.87 5.71 -2.68
CA ALA A 116 6.27 4.91 -3.75
C ALA A 116 4.84 5.31 -4.11
N GLY A 117 4.27 6.34 -3.47
CA GLY A 117 2.89 6.78 -3.68
C GLY A 117 2.63 7.20 -5.12
N ALA A 118 1.55 6.71 -5.70
CA ALA A 118 1.22 6.91 -7.10
C ALA A 118 -0.11 7.67 -7.33
N CYS A 119 -0.60 8.33 -6.28
CA CYS A 119 -1.77 9.21 -6.34
C CYS A 119 -1.39 10.69 -6.23
N GLY A 120 -0.10 11.03 -6.40
CA GLY A 120 0.40 12.39 -6.40
C GLY A 120 1.68 12.62 -5.58
N SER A 121 2.06 11.73 -4.65
CA SER A 121 3.26 11.93 -3.82
C SER A 121 4.56 11.75 -4.61
N VAL A 122 4.69 10.71 -5.43
CA VAL A 122 5.88 10.42 -6.26
C VAL A 122 5.50 10.32 -7.73
N LEU A 123 4.45 9.57 -8.01
CA LEU A 123 3.91 9.36 -9.36
C LEU A 123 2.45 9.83 -9.41
N THR A 124 1.97 10.14 -10.61
CA THR A 124 0.56 10.47 -10.86
C THR A 124 0.00 9.45 -11.85
N VAL A 125 -0.35 8.27 -11.34
CA VAL A 125 -0.96 7.19 -12.14
C VAL A 125 -2.48 7.37 -12.18
N MET A 126 -3.09 7.75 -11.04
CA MET A 126 -4.52 8.05 -10.98
C MET A 126 -4.88 9.25 -11.84
N ASN A 127 -5.99 9.15 -12.54
CA ASN A 127 -6.55 10.25 -13.33
C ASN A 127 -5.63 10.80 -14.42
N HIS A 128 -4.71 9.98 -14.94
CA HIS A 128 -3.92 10.35 -16.11
C HIS A 128 -4.86 10.61 -17.31
N PRO A 129 -4.74 11.74 -18.03
CA PRO A 129 -5.73 12.18 -19.01
C PRO A 129 -5.93 11.24 -20.21
N GLN A 130 -4.97 10.36 -20.48
CA GLN A 130 -5.06 9.37 -21.55
C GLN A 130 -5.70 8.04 -21.11
N LEU A 131 -5.97 7.87 -19.81
CA LEU A 131 -6.62 6.66 -19.34
C LEU A 131 -8.14 6.75 -19.53
N ASN A 132 -8.74 5.59 -19.81
CA ASN A 132 -10.18 5.47 -20.11
C ASN A 132 -11.05 5.32 -18.87
N HIS A 133 -10.48 5.52 -17.68
CA HIS A 133 -11.18 5.49 -16.39
C HIS A 133 -10.55 6.49 -15.44
N SER A 134 -11.37 7.24 -14.76
CA SER A 134 -10.99 8.16 -13.69
C SER A 134 -11.55 7.68 -12.35
N VAL A 135 -10.83 7.97 -11.29
CA VAL A 135 -11.19 7.60 -9.91
C VAL A 135 -11.32 8.89 -9.11
N GLU A 136 -12.40 9.05 -8.36
CA GLU A 136 -12.49 10.13 -7.38
C GLU A 136 -11.54 9.82 -6.22
N VAL A 137 -10.59 10.71 -5.93
CA VAL A 137 -9.57 10.49 -4.90
C VAL A 137 -9.77 11.43 -3.72
N THR A 138 -9.91 10.86 -2.52
CA THR A 138 -10.01 11.59 -1.24
C THR A 138 -8.79 11.22 -0.37
N PRO A 139 -7.77 12.07 -0.26
CA PRO A 139 -6.59 11.81 0.55
C PRO A 139 -6.74 12.27 2.01
N GLY A 140 -5.93 11.72 2.92
CA GLY A 140 -5.63 12.32 4.21
C GLY A 140 -6.55 11.92 5.36
N LEU A 141 -7.52 11.04 5.14
CA LEU A 141 -8.45 10.62 6.18
C LEU A 141 -7.76 9.75 7.25
N LEU A 142 -7.68 10.23 8.49
CA LEU A 142 -6.94 9.60 9.60
C LEU A 142 -5.43 9.41 9.32
N ALA A 143 -4.84 10.31 8.52
CA ALA A 143 -3.45 10.22 8.06
C ALA A 143 -2.43 10.13 9.21
N GLU A 144 -2.60 10.90 10.28
CA GLU A 144 -1.68 10.89 11.42
C GLU A 144 -1.65 9.55 12.15
N GLU A 145 -2.82 8.92 12.35
CA GLU A 145 -2.93 7.62 13.01
C GLU A 145 -2.19 6.55 12.18
N CYS A 146 -2.45 6.50 10.88
CA CYS A 146 -1.84 5.54 9.96
C CYS A 146 -0.33 5.77 9.80
N SER A 147 0.12 7.02 9.70
CA SER A 147 1.54 7.37 9.63
C SER A 147 2.31 6.95 10.88
N ARG A 148 1.72 7.14 12.07
CA ARG A 148 2.33 6.70 13.35
C ARG A 148 2.45 5.18 13.42
N MET A 149 1.43 4.45 13.01
CA MET A 149 1.44 2.99 12.99
C MET A 149 2.58 2.45 12.10
N LEU A 150 2.72 2.98 10.89
CA LEU A 150 3.82 2.64 9.98
C LEU A 150 5.19 3.00 10.56
N SER A 151 5.33 4.20 11.12
CA SER A 151 6.59 4.66 11.71
C SER A 151 7.03 3.79 12.88
N ASN A 152 6.13 3.44 13.77
CA ASN A 152 6.40 2.58 14.93
C ASN A 152 6.85 1.19 14.47
N PHE A 153 6.16 0.58 13.54
CA PHE A 153 6.52 -0.72 12.97
C PHE A 153 7.95 -0.73 12.41
N PHE A 154 8.32 0.28 11.62
CA PHE A 154 9.68 0.34 11.06
C PHE A 154 10.75 0.69 12.10
N LEU A 155 10.41 1.45 13.15
CA LEU A 155 11.31 1.72 14.28
C LEU A 155 11.62 0.44 15.06
N GLU A 156 10.59 -0.35 15.37
CA GLU A 156 10.76 -1.63 16.08
C GLU A 156 11.59 -2.63 15.26
N ARG A 157 11.35 -2.73 13.95
CA ARG A 157 12.14 -3.61 13.08
C ARG A 157 13.61 -3.20 13.00
N ARG A 158 13.91 -1.90 12.91
CA ARG A 158 15.30 -1.42 12.94
C ARG A 158 15.96 -1.69 14.28
N GLY A 159 15.24 -1.57 15.38
CA GLY A 159 15.73 -1.93 16.71
C GLY A 159 16.06 -3.44 16.82
N LYS A 160 15.18 -4.30 16.35
CA LYS A 160 15.40 -5.76 16.31
C LYS A 160 16.58 -6.14 15.40
N LYS A 161 16.70 -5.55 14.20
CA LYS A 161 17.83 -5.81 13.27
C LYS A 161 19.19 -5.41 13.86
N ARG A 162 19.24 -4.42 14.74
CA ARG A 162 20.48 -4.05 15.46
C ARG A 162 20.85 -5.00 16.59
N LEU A 163 19.88 -5.72 17.16
CA LEU A 163 20.08 -6.68 18.24
C LEU A 163 20.39 -8.10 17.70
N ASP A 164 19.81 -8.45 16.54
CA ASP A 164 20.01 -9.72 15.84
C ASP A 164 20.34 -9.46 14.36
N PRO A 165 21.61 -9.25 14.00
CA PRO A 165 21.98 -9.10 12.59
C PRO A 165 21.71 -10.43 11.85
N HIS A 166 20.91 -10.35 10.79
CA HIS A 166 20.63 -11.51 9.95
C HIS A 166 21.95 -12.03 9.33
N PRO A 167 22.18 -13.36 9.18
CA PRO A 167 23.41 -13.92 8.59
C PRO A 167 23.79 -13.33 7.24
N MET A 168 22.84 -12.93 6.40
CA MET A 168 23.08 -12.24 5.13
C MET A 168 23.63 -10.83 5.29
N ASP A 169 23.39 -10.15 6.42
CA ASP A 169 23.98 -8.84 6.71
C ASP A 169 25.48 -8.94 7.02
N ALA A 170 25.97 -10.16 7.37
CA ALA A 170 27.39 -10.45 7.59
C ALA A 170 28.14 -10.71 6.27
N GLU A 171 27.50 -11.27 5.24
CA GLU A 171 28.13 -11.50 3.93
C GLU A 171 28.34 -10.18 3.15
N GLU A 172 27.41 -9.24 3.22
CA GLU A 172 27.57 -7.90 2.62
C GLU A 172 28.73 -7.11 3.26
N ALA A 173 28.95 -7.30 4.57
CA ALA A 173 30.06 -6.64 5.28
C ALA A 173 31.44 -7.24 4.89
N ILE A 174 31.49 -8.47 4.42
CA ILE A 174 32.74 -9.14 4.00
C ILE A 174 33.12 -8.80 2.55
N LEU A 175 32.12 -8.48 1.71
CA LEU A 175 32.33 -8.11 0.30
C LEU A 175 32.66 -6.63 0.11
N GLY A 176 32.48 -5.79 1.13
CA GLY A 176 32.83 -4.37 1.19
C GLY A 176 34.20 -4.11 1.79
N GLY A 177 35.25 -4.85 1.35
CA GLY A 177 36.64 -4.56 1.71
C GLY A 177 37.08 -3.22 1.08
N PRO A 178 38.02 -2.47 1.72
CA PRO A 178 38.40 -1.15 1.28
C PRO A 178 39.03 -1.19 -0.12
N ASP A 179 38.57 -0.29 -0.98
CA ASP A 179 39.12 -0.04 -2.31
C ASP A 179 40.67 0.07 -2.23
N GLY A 180 41.30 -0.86 -2.93
CA GLY A 180 42.76 -0.81 -3.10
C GLY A 180 43.19 0.45 -3.84
N ASP A 181 44.24 1.03 -3.36
CA ASP A 181 44.97 2.16 -3.89
C ASP A 181 45.07 2.16 -5.43
N LYS A 182 44.50 3.16 -6.06
CA LYS A 182 44.81 3.49 -7.44
C LYS A 182 46.18 4.18 -7.47
N GLU A 183 47.20 3.41 -7.68
CA GLU A 183 48.51 3.92 -8.07
C GLU A 183 48.39 4.79 -9.34
N LYS A 184 48.78 6.06 -9.19
CA LYS A 184 48.99 6.97 -10.30
C LYS A 184 50.23 6.53 -11.07
N VAL A 185 50.05 5.91 -12.23
CA VAL A 185 51.13 5.81 -13.21
C VAL A 185 51.26 7.13 -13.91
N VAL A 186 52.31 7.85 -13.54
CA VAL A 186 52.83 9.02 -14.29
C VAL A 186 53.66 8.45 -15.41
N SER A 187 53.26 8.63 -16.65
CA SER A 187 54.10 8.41 -17.83
C SER A 187 54.74 9.72 -18.22
N GLU A 188 56.05 9.87 -17.92
CA GLU A 188 56.94 10.78 -18.64
C GLU A 188 57.32 10.17 -19.99
N SER A 189 57.13 10.89 -21.05
CA SER A 189 57.95 11.07 -22.25
C SER A 189 57.13 11.66 -23.38
#